data_18d798dd49bcbc4c642df14e87ba95ec
#
_entry.id   18d798dd49bcbc4c642df14e87ba95ec
#
_cell.length_a   1.000
_cell.length_b   1.000
_cell.length_c   1.000
_cell.angle_alpha   90.00
_cell.angle_beta   90.00
_cell.angle_gamma   90.00
#
_symmetry.space_group_name_H-M   'P 1'
#
loop_
_entity.id
_entity.type
_entity.pdbx_description
1 polymer ?
#
loop_
_entity_poly.entity_id
_entity_poly.type
_entity_poly.pdbx_seq_one_letter_code
_entity_poly.pdbx_strand_id
1 'polypeptide(L)'
;PICRQVELASHQMGMADSDADADAVLQELDLARLSEMIAEDLGYGEQRRLDLALALVGRPKLLMLDEPMAGLSAKESHDLARHLKALTSRWDVSVLLVEHDMDVVFGISDAVTVFELGRVIASGDPATVRADARVREAYLGSAA
;
A
#
# COMPACT_ATOMS: atom_id res chain seq x y z
N PRO A 1 2.55 4.93 22.68
CA PRO A 1 1.42 4.38 21.93
C PRO A 1 1.48 4.80 20.46
N ILE A 2 0.95 3.94 19.55
CA ILE A 2 0.94 4.23 18.12
C ILE A 2 0.02 5.40 17.77
N CYS A 3 -1.08 5.60 18.49
CA CYS A 3 -1.94 6.77 18.31
C CYS A 3 -1.14 8.07 18.40
N ARG A 4 -0.27 8.21 19.38
CA ARG A 4 0.57 9.40 19.55
C ARG A 4 1.58 9.61 18.43
N GLN A 5 2.08 8.54 17.83
CA GLN A 5 2.99 8.66 16.69
C GLN A 5 2.26 9.19 15.45
N VAL A 6 1.05 8.70 15.20
CA VAL A 6 0.22 9.12 14.06
C VAL A 6 -0.31 10.55 14.27
N GLU A 7 -0.76 10.92 15.46
CA GLU A 7 -1.15 12.29 15.84
C GLU A 7 0.01 13.28 15.61
N LEU A 8 1.22 12.93 16.08
CA LEU A 8 2.41 13.76 15.90
C LEU A 8 2.76 13.95 14.43
N ALA A 9 2.68 12.88 13.64
CA ALA A 9 2.92 12.94 12.20
C ALA A 9 1.89 13.86 11.50
N SER A 10 0.61 13.71 11.84
CA SER A 10 -0.47 14.57 11.35
C SER A 10 -0.22 16.04 11.69
N HIS A 11 0.12 16.32 12.95
CA HIS A 11 0.41 17.68 13.41
C HIS A 11 1.62 18.30 12.71
N GLN A 12 2.70 17.54 12.51
CA GLN A 12 3.90 18.02 11.80
C GLN A 12 3.63 18.33 10.33
N MET A 13 2.66 17.66 9.72
CA MET A 13 2.22 17.91 8.35
C MET A 13 1.22 19.07 8.24
N GLY A 14 0.87 19.73 9.35
CA GLY A 14 0.02 20.93 9.37
C GLY A 14 -1.46 20.65 9.18
N MET A 15 -1.92 19.43 9.50
CA MET A 15 -3.34 19.08 9.45
C MET A 15 -4.14 19.83 10.52
N ALA A 16 -5.30 20.34 10.15
CA ALA A 16 -6.11 21.20 11.01
C ALA A 16 -6.77 20.44 12.18
N ASP A 17 -7.07 19.16 11.98
CA ASP A 17 -7.67 18.27 12.99
C ASP A 17 -6.85 16.98 13.07
N SER A 18 -5.67 17.08 13.66
CA SER A 18 -4.68 16.00 13.70
C SER A 18 -5.19 14.74 14.41
N ASP A 19 -6.03 14.89 15.43
CA ASP A 19 -6.53 13.76 16.21
C ASP A 19 -7.60 12.99 15.42
N ALA A 20 -8.54 13.70 14.76
CA ALA A 20 -9.55 13.06 13.92
C ALA A 20 -8.95 12.40 12.67
N ASP A 21 -7.91 12.99 12.05
CA ASP A 21 -7.20 12.41 10.92
C ASP A 21 -6.40 11.17 11.34
N ALA A 22 -5.77 11.20 12.52
CA ALA A 22 -5.06 10.05 13.10
C ALA A 22 -6.01 8.88 13.39
N ASP A 23 -7.13 9.16 14.05
CA ASP A 23 -8.15 8.16 14.37
C ASP A 23 -8.73 7.52 13.09
N ALA A 24 -9.03 8.35 12.07
CA ALA A 24 -9.57 7.87 10.82
C ALA A 24 -8.59 6.92 10.10
N VAL A 25 -7.31 7.26 10.05
CA VAL A 25 -6.31 6.42 9.40
C VAL A 25 -6.07 5.11 10.16
N LEU A 26 -6.05 5.16 11.50
CA LEU A 26 -5.90 3.97 12.33
C LEU A 26 -7.10 3.02 12.19
N GLN A 27 -8.32 3.55 12.08
CA GLN A 27 -9.52 2.75 11.82
C GLN A 27 -9.47 2.06 10.45
N GLU A 28 -9.16 2.81 9.40
CA GLU A 28 -9.12 2.29 8.03
C GLU A 28 -8.05 1.19 7.84
N LEU A 29 -6.95 1.26 8.60
CA LEU A 29 -5.88 0.26 8.55
C LEU A 29 -6.02 -0.85 9.60
N ASP A 30 -7.19 -0.94 10.27
CA ASP A 30 -7.46 -1.94 11.32
C ASP A 30 -6.41 -1.93 12.45
N LEU A 31 -5.96 -0.72 12.84
CA LEU A 31 -5.01 -0.49 13.94
C LEU A 31 -5.66 0.14 15.17
N ALA A 32 -6.92 0.57 15.09
CA ALA A 32 -7.60 1.30 16.18
C ALA A 32 -7.60 0.52 17.50
N ARG A 33 -7.79 -0.81 17.46
CA ARG A 33 -7.73 -1.70 18.62
C ARG A 33 -6.34 -1.80 19.26
N LEU A 34 -5.30 -1.38 18.56
CA LEU A 34 -3.89 -1.43 18.97
C LEU A 34 -3.35 -0.02 19.30
N SER A 35 -4.21 1.00 19.29
CA SER A 35 -3.83 2.41 19.42
C SER A 35 -2.93 2.71 20.63
N GLU A 36 -3.15 2.01 21.75
CA GLU A 36 -2.37 2.16 22.99
C GLU A 36 -1.09 1.29 23.04
N MET A 37 -0.87 0.41 22.06
CA MET A 37 0.33 -0.41 22.00
C MET A 37 1.55 0.40 21.58
N ILE A 38 2.72 -0.06 21.98
CA ILE A 38 4.00 0.47 21.51
C ILE A 38 4.31 -0.19 20.16
N ALA A 39 4.87 0.56 19.21
CA ALA A 39 5.11 0.07 17.86
C ALA A 39 6.02 -1.20 17.81
N GLU A 40 6.96 -1.31 18.75
CA GLU A 40 7.86 -2.47 18.87
C GLU A 40 7.12 -3.76 19.28
N ASP A 41 5.97 -3.65 19.92
CA ASP A 41 5.16 -4.80 20.37
C ASP A 41 4.17 -5.28 19.29
N LEU A 42 4.07 -4.56 18.17
CA LEU A 42 3.23 -4.94 17.04
C LEU A 42 3.81 -6.12 16.27
N GLY A 43 2.96 -6.98 15.74
CA GLY A 43 3.35 -7.97 14.74
C GLY A 43 3.81 -7.30 13.44
N TYR A 44 4.61 -8.02 12.64
CA TYR A 44 5.23 -7.45 11.44
C TYR A 44 4.21 -6.84 10.45
N GLY A 45 3.10 -7.53 10.20
CA GLY A 45 2.03 -7.01 9.34
C GLY A 45 1.34 -5.76 9.92
N GLU A 46 1.26 -5.66 11.25
CA GLU A 46 0.72 -4.48 11.93
C GLU A 46 1.70 -3.31 11.86
N GLN A 47 3.00 -3.56 11.95
CA GLN A 47 4.03 -2.53 11.74
C GLN A 47 3.98 -1.98 10.30
N ARG A 48 3.80 -2.84 9.28
CA ARG A 48 3.63 -2.39 7.90
C ARG A 48 2.40 -1.52 7.70
N ARG A 49 1.29 -1.86 8.37
CA ARG A 49 0.09 -1.00 8.37
C ARG A 49 0.33 0.33 9.08
N LEU A 50 1.12 0.33 10.17
CA LEU A 50 1.51 1.57 10.86
C LEU A 50 2.40 2.46 9.98
N ASP A 51 3.37 1.90 9.26
CA ASP A 51 4.20 2.65 8.30
C ASP A 51 3.31 3.33 7.24
N LEU A 52 2.30 2.61 6.74
CA LEU A 52 1.34 3.16 5.79
C LEU A 52 0.46 4.25 6.43
N ALA A 53 0.04 4.07 7.70
CA ALA A 53 -0.71 5.09 8.45
C ALA A 53 0.08 6.39 8.56
N LEU A 54 1.35 6.31 8.93
CA LEU A 54 2.24 7.47 9.05
C LEU A 54 2.45 8.18 7.72
N ALA A 55 2.52 7.44 6.61
CA ALA A 55 2.67 8.02 5.28
C ALA A 55 1.38 8.69 4.77
N LEU A 56 0.21 8.19 5.17
CA LEU A 56 -1.10 8.64 4.67
C LEU A 56 -1.77 9.72 5.51
N VAL A 57 -1.43 9.84 6.81
CA VAL A 57 -2.11 10.76 7.74
C VAL A 57 -2.05 12.21 7.30
N GLY A 58 -0.98 12.62 6.58
CA GLY A 58 -0.84 13.94 5.98
C GLY A 58 -1.60 14.14 4.66
N ARG A 59 -2.41 13.19 4.24
CA ARG A 59 -3.17 13.21 2.98
C ARG A 59 -2.34 13.67 1.78
N PRO A 60 -1.23 12.97 1.46
CA PRO A 60 -0.38 13.33 0.34
C PRO A 60 -1.17 13.22 -0.98
N LYS A 61 -0.82 14.03 -1.98
CA LYS A 61 -1.38 13.88 -3.33
C LYS A 61 -0.80 12.68 -4.07
N LEU A 62 0.42 12.29 -3.73
CA LEU A 62 1.13 11.15 -4.30
C LEU A 62 1.82 10.38 -3.19
N LEU A 63 1.57 9.09 -3.13
CA LEU A 63 2.25 8.13 -2.26
C LEU A 63 3.12 7.22 -3.13
N MET A 64 4.39 7.09 -2.77
CA MET A 64 5.33 6.19 -3.45
C MET A 64 5.70 5.05 -2.51
N LEU A 65 5.42 3.82 -2.94
CA LEU A 65 5.65 2.61 -2.16
C LEU A 65 6.56 1.65 -2.95
N ASP A 66 7.62 1.21 -2.30
CA ASP A 66 8.56 0.24 -2.84
C ASP A 66 8.47 -1.05 -2.01
N GLU A 67 7.96 -2.12 -2.65
CA GLU A 67 7.72 -3.44 -2.08
C GLU A 67 7.04 -3.41 -0.68
N PRO A 68 5.91 -2.70 -0.50
CA PRO A 68 5.28 -2.58 0.82
C PRO A 68 4.75 -3.91 1.36
N MET A 69 4.55 -4.92 0.49
CA MET A 69 4.08 -6.25 0.87
C MET A 69 5.22 -7.23 1.21
N ALA A 70 6.49 -6.81 1.08
CA ALA A 70 7.62 -7.70 1.33
C ALA A 70 7.60 -8.30 2.74
N GLY A 71 7.76 -9.62 2.82
CA GLY A 71 7.78 -10.36 4.10
C GLY A 71 6.42 -10.63 4.73
N LEU A 72 5.33 -10.20 4.11
CA LEU A 72 3.97 -10.54 4.52
C LEU A 72 3.54 -11.92 3.99
N SER A 73 2.64 -12.58 4.71
CA SER A 73 1.93 -13.74 4.16
C SER A 73 0.99 -13.29 3.03
N ALA A 74 0.60 -14.22 2.15
CA ALA A 74 -0.34 -13.92 1.04
C ALA A 74 -1.63 -13.26 1.54
N LYS A 75 -2.16 -13.70 2.69
CA LYS A 75 -3.35 -13.10 3.29
C LYS A 75 -3.10 -11.66 3.72
N GLU A 76 -2.00 -11.39 4.43
CA GLU A 76 -1.66 -10.06 4.91
C GLU A 76 -1.40 -9.10 3.74
N SER A 77 -0.73 -9.57 2.67
CA SER A 77 -0.50 -8.79 1.44
C SER A 77 -1.82 -8.37 0.78
N HIS A 78 -2.77 -9.31 0.63
CA HIS A 78 -4.09 -9.00 0.08
C HIS A 78 -4.90 -8.05 0.98
N ASP A 79 -4.82 -8.22 2.30
CA ASP A 79 -5.50 -7.35 3.26
C ASP A 79 -4.92 -5.93 3.19
N LEU A 80 -3.59 -5.78 3.17
CA LEU A 80 -2.91 -4.49 3.04
C LEU A 80 -3.22 -3.81 1.70
N ALA A 81 -3.18 -4.56 0.58
CA ALA A 81 -3.53 -4.07 -0.75
C ALA A 81 -4.97 -3.53 -0.81
N ARG A 82 -5.92 -4.24 -0.20
CA ARG A 82 -7.31 -3.81 -0.12
C ARG A 82 -7.47 -2.53 0.70
N HIS A 83 -6.80 -2.43 1.85
CA HIS A 83 -6.80 -1.22 2.67
C HIS A 83 -6.19 -0.04 1.90
N LEU A 84 -5.07 -0.25 1.22
CA LEU A 84 -4.42 0.77 0.39
C LEU A 84 -5.37 1.29 -0.69
N LYS A 85 -6.00 0.40 -1.46
CA LYS A 85 -6.95 0.80 -2.51
C LYS A 85 -8.15 1.56 -1.95
N ALA A 86 -8.71 1.13 -0.83
CA ALA A 86 -9.85 1.79 -0.19
C ALA A 86 -9.51 3.21 0.27
N LEU A 87 -8.37 3.36 0.96
CA LEU A 87 -7.91 4.65 1.48
C LEU A 87 -7.57 5.64 0.37
N THR A 88 -6.80 5.20 -0.63
CA THR A 88 -6.36 6.07 -1.71
C THR A 88 -7.52 6.56 -2.56
N SER A 89 -8.52 5.69 -2.83
CA SER A 89 -9.75 6.07 -3.51
C SER A 89 -10.59 7.06 -2.69
N ARG A 90 -10.67 6.86 -1.37
CA ARG A 90 -11.47 7.73 -0.50
C ARG A 90 -10.85 9.10 -0.28
N TRP A 91 -9.52 9.17 -0.24
CA TRP A 91 -8.78 10.40 0.06
C TRP A 91 -8.19 11.08 -1.18
N ASP A 92 -8.51 10.58 -2.37
CA ASP A 92 -8.01 11.10 -3.66
C ASP A 92 -6.47 11.14 -3.71
N VAL A 93 -5.83 10.06 -3.23
CA VAL A 93 -4.37 9.91 -3.22
C VAL A 93 -3.95 9.07 -4.41
N SER A 94 -3.09 9.60 -5.26
CA SER A 94 -2.42 8.82 -6.30
C SER A 94 -1.33 7.93 -5.68
N VAL A 95 -1.19 6.70 -6.15
CA VAL A 95 -0.15 5.77 -5.67
C VAL A 95 0.73 5.32 -6.81
N LEU A 96 2.03 5.44 -6.61
CA LEU A 96 3.04 4.73 -7.40
C LEU A 96 3.53 3.54 -6.59
N LEU A 97 3.16 2.34 -7.02
CA LEU A 97 3.49 1.09 -6.35
C LEU A 97 4.53 0.32 -7.16
N VAL A 98 5.64 -0.04 -6.54
CA VAL A 98 6.61 -1.02 -7.07
C VAL A 98 6.39 -2.32 -6.32
N GLU A 99 6.04 -3.38 -7.03
CA GLU A 99 5.74 -4.70 -6.48
C GLU A 99 6.08 -5.80 -7.48
N HIS A 100 6.37 -6.98 -6.97
CA HIS A 100 6.62 -8.18 -7.76
C HIS A 100 5.53 -9.26 -7.57
N ASP A 101 4.61 -9.08 -6.63
CA ASP A 101 3.41 -9.91 -6.49
C ASP A 101 2.38 -9.48 -7.53
N MET A 102 2.30 -10.25 -8.62
CA MET A 102 1.42 -9.94 -9.74
C MET A 102 -0.06 -9.96 -9.36
N ASP A 103 -0.48 -10.80 -8.42
CA ASP A 103 -1.88 -10.85 -8.01
C ASP A 103 -2.26 -9.58 -7.25
N VAL A 104 -1.38 -9.05 -6.42
CA VAL A 104 -1.54 -7.74 -5.77
C VAL A 104 -1.59 -6.64 -6.84
N VAL A 105 -0.57 -6.58 -7.72
CA VAL A 105 -0.45 -5.52 -8.74
C VAL A 105 -1.71 -5.46 -9.60
N PHE A 106 -2.12 -6.59 -10.20
CA PHE A 106 -3.30 -6.62 -11.07
C PHE A 106 -4.62 -6.44 -10.32
N GLY A 107 -4.65 -6.72 -9.01
CA GLY A 107 -5.84 -6.58 -8.18
C GLY A 107 -6.19 -5.15 -7.79
N ILE A 108 -5.18 -4.26 -7.67
CA ILE A 108 -5.41 -2.92 -7.12
C ILE A 108 -5.02 -1.77 -8.05
N SER A 109 -4.21 -2.02 -9.08
CA SER A 109 -3.71 -0.96 -9.98
C SER A 109 -4.73 -0.58 -11.05
N ASP A 110 -4.75 0.69 -11.43
CA ASP A 110 -5.53 1.21 -12.57
C ASP A 110 -4.69 1.20 -13.87
N ALA A 111 -3.36 1.27 -13.73
CA ALA A 111 -2.40 1.13 -14.83
C ALA A 111 -1.17 0.38 -14.34
N VAL A 112 -0.58 -0.43 -15.22
CA VAL A 112 0.61 -1.25 -14.90
C VAL A 112 1.68 -1.01 -15.95
N THR A 113 2.93 -0.87 -15.50
CA THR A 113 4.11 -0.87 -16.37
C THR A 113 5.06 -1.97 -15.88
N VAL A 114 5.38 -2.91 -16.75
CA VAL A 114 6.25 -4.05 -16.43
C VAL A 114 7.64 -3.81 -16.95
N PHE A 115 8.62 -4.01 -16.08
CA PHE A 115 10.04 -3.92 -16.40
C PHE A 115 10.67 -5.31 -16.40
N GLU A 116 11.55 -5.56 -17.35
CA GLU A 116 12.44 -6.70 -17.38
C GLU A 116 13.86 -6.21 -17.73
N LEU A 117 14.84 -6.54 -16.92
CA LEU A 117 16.24 -6.13 -17.09
C LEU A 117 16.40 -4.62 -17.37
N GLY A 118 15.64 -3.77 -16.68
CA GLY A 118 15.68 -2.31 -16.82
C GLY A 118 14.96 -1.76 -18.05
N ARG A 119 14.21 -2.60 -18.81
CA ARG A 119 13.45 -2.19 -20.00
C ARG A 119 11.96 -2.40 -19.78
N VAL A 120 11.16 -1.46 -20.27
CA VAL A 120 9.71 -1.63 -20.30
C VAL A 120 9.35 -2.69 -21.34
N ILE A 121 8.67 -3.77 -20.91
CA ILE A 121 8.19 -4.83 -21.79
C ILE A 121 6.69 -4.72 -22.07
N ALA A 122 5.91 -4.11 -21.17
CA ALA A 122 4.49 -3.85 -21.36
C ALA A 122 4.06 -2.64 -20.53
N SER A 123 3.05 -1.90 -20.99
CA SER A 123 2.43 -0.83 -20.24
C SER A 123 0.99 -0.63 -20.70
N GLY A 124 0.05 -0.42 -19.76
CA GLY A 124 -1.36 -0.22 -20.06
C GLY A 124 -2.28 -0.61 -18.90
N ASP A 125 -3.55 -0.86 -19.21
CA ASP A 125 -4.50 -1.38 -18.23
C ASP A 125 -4.11 -2.80 -17.76
N PRO A 126 -4.49 -3.16 -16.52
CA PRO A 126 -4.09 -4.44 -15.92
C PRO A 126 -4.48 -5.67 -16.76
N ALA A 127 -5.65 -5.67 -17.39
CA ALA A 127 -6.12 -6.81 -18.17
C ALA A 127 -5.29 -7.01 -19.45
N THR A 128 -4.99 -5.93 -20.15
CA THR A 128 -4.14 -5.95 -21.35
C THR A 128 -2.71 -6.39 -21.00
N VAL A 129 -2.13 -5.83 -19.93
CA VAL A 129 -0.76 -6.17 -19.50
C VAL A 129 -0.68 -7.62 -19.04
N ARG A 130 -1.67 -8.13 -18.30
CA ARG A 130 -1.73 -9.52 -17.86
C ARG A 130 -1.83 -10.52 -19.04
N ALA A 131 -2.45 -10.11 -20.15
CA ALA A 131 -2.60 -10.93 -21.34
C ALA A 131 -1.34 -10.92 -22.25
N ASP A 132 -0.42 -9.98 -22.07
CA ASP A 132 0.80 -9.86 -22.88
C ASP A 132 1.68 -11.11 -22.72
N ALA A 133 2.08 -11.73 -23.85
CA ALA A 133 2.86 -12.95 -23.85
C ALA A 133 4.24 -12.78 -23.17
N ARG A 134 4.87 -11.60 -23.30
CA ARG A 134 6.18 -11.29 -22.69
C ARG A 134 6.06 -11.21 -21.17
N VAL A 135 4.99 -10.62 -20.65
CA VAL A 135 4.71 -10.55 -19.22
C VAL A 135 4.45 -11.94 -18.64
N ARG A 136 3.68 -12.76 -19.37
CA ARG A 136 3.40 -14.13 -18.95
C ARG A 136 4.67 -14.98 -18.91
N GLU A 137 5.55 -14.85 -19.89
CA GLU A 137 6.82 -15.55 -19.92
C GLU A 137 7.77 -15.11 -18.79
N ALA A 138 7.87 -13.81 -18.54
CA ALA A 138 8.78 -13.24 -17.55
C ALA A 138 8.34 -13.48 -16.08
N TYR A 139 7.03 -13.41 -15.78
CA TYR A 139 6.53 -13.32 -14.40
C TYR A 139 5.45 -14.34 -14.05
N LEU A 140 4.63 -14.81 -14.98
CA LEU A 140 3.50 -15.69 -14.68
C LEU A 140 3.82 -17.16 -14.96
N GLY A 141 4.98 -17.47 -15.49
CA GLY A 141 5.39 -18.78 -15.94
C GLY A 141 4.70 -19.16 -17.26
N SER A 142 5.35 -19.95 -18.09
CA SER A 142 4.70 -20.60 -19.23
C SER A 142 3.67 -21.58 -18.65
N ALA A 143 2.39 -21.34 -18.90
CA ALA A 143 1.38 -22.36 -18.68
C ALA A 143 1.79 -23.59 -19.49
N ALA A 144 2.24 -24.64 -18.80
CA ALA A 144 2.48 -25.94 -19.37
C ALA A 144 1.14 -26.59 -19.78
#